data_76b1b90ebfca0d06f7f1a777cc4a962d
#
_entry.id   76b1b90ebfca0d06f7f1a777cc4a962d
#
_cell.length_a   1.000
_cell.length_b   1.000
_cell.length_c   1.000
_cell.angle_alpha   90.00
_cell.angle_beta   90.00
_cell.angle_gamma   90.00
#
_symmetry.space_group_name_H-M   'P 1'
#
loop_
_entity.id
_entity.type
_entity.pdbx_description
1 polymer ?
#
loop_
_entity_poly.entity_id
_entity_poly.type
_entity_poly.pdbx_seq_one_letter_code
_entity_poly.pdbx_strand_id
1 'polypeptide(L)'
;VVSGIEDAAIYIGMSDNIHVAYNEVFDSVAGIEIENSRHAIVEHNNAHHNTGGILAFVTPGLPIKTTEDVIIRNNFVLNNNTPNFGAPGSIVSGIPAGTGILVMAADDVIIEGNIISNNKTAGIIINDHSFATTITMDVESDPNSDRTMILDNVMLNNGYDTITEVTALALTELHTGLVDIVHVGPSNGSCIINRHRYRTLGIGNYGECDFTNTDSTDTYLLAGGAKPRTIDPEARGEIAYLGVCTGCHSYTGRLIGPSVKVIQAMYAGNPQGLADYINAPIKRRDNFPEMPAQNYLDTQTQLAVAKYFCQFGCHF
;
A
#
# COMPACT_ATOMS: atom_id res chain seq x y z
N VAL A 1 -4.19 6.90 -17.71
CA VAL A 1 -2.78 7.27 -17.53
C VAL A 1 -2.67 8.24 -16.37
N VAL A 2 -1.81 7.95 -15.38
CA VAL A 2 -1.56 8.81 -14.20
C VAL A 2 -0.05 8.90 -13.96
N SER A 3 0.45 10.09 -13.66
CA SER A 3 1.89 10.29 -13.42
C SER A 3 2.20 11.51 -12.54
N GLY A 4 3.43 11.55 -11.99
CA GLY A 4 3.98 12.72 -11.30
C GLY A 4 3.42 12.93 -9.89
N ILE A 5 3.07 11.85 -9.17
CA ILE A 5 2.43 11.91 -7.86
C ILE A 5 3.45 11.64 -6.75
N GLU A 6 3.50 12.51 -5.72
CA GLU A 6 4.37 12.36 -4.53
C GLU A 6 3.95 11.23 -3.58
N ASP A 7 2.87 10.53 -3.91
CA ASP A 7 2.31 9.39 -3.20
C ASP A 7 2.03 8.28 -4.24
N ALA A 8 0.87 7.66 -4.25
CA ALA A 8 0.49 6.67 -5.26
C ALA A 8 -0.22 7.30 -6.46
N ALA A 9 0.15 6.89 -7.69
CA ALA A 9 -0.60 7.26 -8.89
C ALA A 9 -2.03 6.73 -8.85
N ILE A 10 -2.21 5.48 -8.39
CA ILE A 10 -3.52 4.89 -8.06
C ILE A 10 -3.46 4.39 -6.63
N TYR A 11 -4.26 5.01 -5.75
CA TYR A 11 -4.40 4.64 -4.35
C TYR A 11 -5.75 4.00 -4.07
N ILE A 12 -5.73 2.82 -3.49
CA ILE A 12 -6.91 2.10 -3.01
C ILE A 12 -6.71 1.80 -1.52
N GLY A 13 -7.46 2.48 -0.66
CA GLY A 13 -7.39 2.30 0.78
C GLY A 13 -8.73 1.96 1.41
N MET A 14 -8.73 1.15 2.48
CA MET A 14 -9.90 0.76 3.28
C MET A 14 -11.09 0.29 2.41
N SER A 15 -10.79 -0.46 1.37
CA SER A 15 -11.76 -0.86 0.34
C SER A 15 -11.89 -2.38 0.23
N ASP A 16 -12.93 -2.83 -0.46
CA ASP A 16 -13.25 -4.23 -0.67
C ASP A 16 -13.80 -4.44 -2.09
N ASN A 17 -13.57 -5.63 -2.69
CA ASN A 17 -14.01 -5.97 -4.06
C ASN A 17 -13.44 -5.00 -5.11
N ILE A 18 -12.14 -5.04 -5.28
CA ILE A 18 -11.35 -4.07 -6.05
C ILE A 18 -10.90 -4.69 -7.37
N HIS A 19 -11.02 -3.92 -8.46
CA HIS A 19 -10.40 -4.26 -9.74
C HIS A 19 -9.65 -3.05 -10.31
N VAL A 20 -8.33 -3.17 -10.41
CA VAL A 20 -7.44 -2.16 -10.99
C VAL A 20 -6.83 -2.73 -12.25
N ALA A 21 -7.28 -2.30 -13.41
CA ALA A 21 -6.85 -2.89 -14.66
C ALA A 21 -6.66 -1.87 -15.80
N TYR A 22 -5.76 -2.21 -16.74
CA TYR A 22 -5.50 -1.47 -17.98
C TYR A 22 -5.04 -0.02 -17.77
N ASN A 23 -4.31 0.24 -16.67
CA ASN A 23 -3.75 1.54 -16.39
C ASN A 23 -2.29 1.62 -16.79
N GLU A 24 -1.85 2.83 -17.13
CA GLU A 24 -0.44 3.19 -17.23
C GLU A 24 -0.12 4.21 -16.12
N VAL A 25 0.85 3.88 -15.26
CA VAL A 25 1.25 4.69 -14.09
C VAL A 25 2.77 4.84 -14.06
N PHE A 26 3.25 6.09 -13.98
CA PHE A 26 4.69 6.37 -14.04
C PHE A 26 5.09 7.69 -13.36
N ASP A 27 6.39 7.88 -13.15
CA ASP A 27 6.98 9.07 -12.53
C ASP A 27 6.33 9.46 -11.19
N SER A 28 5.92 8.45 -10.41
CA SER A 28 5.29 8.61 -9.10
C SER A 28 6.12 7.89 -8.02
N VAL A 29 5.82 8.11 -6.75
CA VAL A 29 6.49 7.37 -5.69
C VAL A 29 6.00 5.92 -5.70
N ALA A 30 4.71 5.69 -5.62
CA ALA A 30 4.14 4.38 -5.90
C ALA A 30 3.30 4.42 -7.18
N GLY A 31 3.36 3.36 -7.99
CA GLY A 31 2.51 3.24 -9.15
C GLY A 31 1.08 2.90 -8.75
N ILE A 32 0.87 1.77 -8.09
CA ILE A 32 -0.44 1.30 -7.61
C ILE A 32 -0.29 0.83 -6.18
N GLU A 33 -1.20 1.26 -5.31
CA GLU A 33 -1.27 0.84 -3.91
C GLU A 33 -2.60 0.20 -3.56
N ILE A 34 -2.52 -0.95 -2.89
CA ILE A 34 -3.62 -1.63 -2.20
C ILE A 34 -3.28 -1.62 -0.72
N GLU A 35 -3.88 -0.67 0.01
CA GLU A 35 -3.58 -0.42 1.42
C GLU A 35 -4.79 -0.78 2.29
N ASN A 36 -4.60 -1.59 3.34
CA ASN A 36 -5.66 -1.98 4.29
C ASN A 36 -6.98 -2.34 3.58
N SER A 37 -6.88 -3.17 2.54
CA SER A 37 -7.96 -3.47 1.60
C SER A 37 -7.98 -4.95 1.27
N ARG A 38 -9.14 -5.46 0.81
CA ARG A 38 -9.35 -6.89 0.60
C ARG A 38 -10.01 -7.18 -0.73
N HIS A 39 -9.86 -8.45 -1.19
CA HIS A 39 -10.47 -8.97 -2.41
C HIS A 39 -10.13 -8.08 -3.62
N ALA A 40 -8.84 -7.96 -3.93
CA ALA A 40 -8.34 -7.09 -4.99
C ALA A 40 -7.74 -7.90 -6.15
N ILE A 41 -8.06 -7.49 -7.38
CA ILE A 41 -7.36 -7.94 -8.58
C ILE A 41 -6.69 -6.75 -9.24
N VAL A 42 -5.37 -6.79 -9.35
CA VAL A 42 -4.54 -5.79 -10.02
C VAL A 42 -3.92 -6.44 -11.24
N GLU A 43 -4.45 -6.14 -12.44
CA GLU A 43 -4.05 -6.86 -13.64
C GLU A 43 -3.94 -5.99 -14.89
N HIS A 44 -3.11 -6.43 -15.84
CA HIS A 44 -2.93 -5.79 -17.15
C HIS A 44 -2.55 -4.29 -17.06
N ASN A 45 -1.89 -3.89 -15.98
CA ASN A 45 -1.37 -2.54 -15.83
C ASN A 45 0.07 -2.45 -16.31
N ASN A 46 0.50 -1.24 -16.66
CA ASN A 46 1.89 -0.89 -16.93
C ASN A 46 2.37 0.10 -15.86
N ALA A 47 3.11 -0.40 -14.88
CA ALA A 47 3.69 0.39 -13.79
C ALA A 47 5.21 0.53 -14.03
N HIS A 48 5.64 1.72 -14.44
CA HIS A 48 7.04 1.93 -14.83
C HIS A 48 7.59 3.28 -14.40
N HIS A 49 8.90 3.36 -14.20
CA HIS A 49 9.60 4.60 -13.82
C HIS A 49 9.04 5.27 -12.55
N ASN A 50 8.44 4.50 -11.65
CA ASN A 50 8.10 4.94 -10.30
C ASN A 50 9.26 4.66 -9.34
N THR A 51 9.15 5.02 -8.06
CA THR A 51 10.07 4.54 -7.02
C THR A 51 9.77 3.08 -6.68
N GLY A 52 8.48 2.74 -6.49
CA GLY A 52 7.94 1.39 -6.39
C GLY A 52 6.81 1.17 -7.40
N GLY A 53 6.70 -0.03 -7.99
CA GLY A 53 5.73 -0.31 -9.04
C GLY A 53 4.33 -0.58 -8.51
N ILE A 54 4.12 -1.74 -7.86
CA ILE A 54 2.82 -2.17 -7.30
C ILE A 54 3.04 -2.59 -5.85
N LEU A 55 2.19 -2.09 -4.96
CA LEU A 55 2.31 -2.29 -3.52
C LEU A 55 1.02 -2.88 -2.95
N ALA A 56 1.14 -3.89 -2.07
CA ALA A 56 0.06 -4.43 -1.25
C ALA A 56 0.54 -4.45 0.20
N PHE A 57 -0.06 -3.66 1.08
CA PHE A 57 0.48 -3.50 2.43
C PHE A 57 -0.56 -3.06 3.46
N VAL A 58 -0.20 -3.25 4.74
CA VAL A 58 -0.97 -2.74 5.87
C VAL A 58 -0.27 -1.53 6.47
N THR A 59 -1.01 -0.44 6.60
CA THR A 59 -0.62 0.70 7.44
C THR A 59 -1.22 0.52 8.83
N PRO A 60 -0.39 0.46 9.89
CA PRO A 60 -0.87 0.33 11.26
C PRO A 60 -1.71 1.53 11.71
N GLY A 61 -2.71 1.28 12.55
CA GLY A 61 -3.55 2.31 13.15
C GLY A 61 -4.71 2.80 12.27
N LEU A 62 -4.91 2.21 11.10
CA LEU A 62 -6.08 2.45 10.26
C LEU A 62 -7.27 1.56 10.69
N PRO A 63 -8.51 1.92 10.31
CA PRO A 63 -9.71 1.18 10.73
C PRO A 63 -9.75 -0.27 10.26
N ILE A 64 -9.39 -0.54 9.00
CA ILE A 64 -9.22 -1.89 8.49
C ILE A 64 -7.79 -2.33 8.84
N LYS A 65 -7.67 -3.53 9.45
CA LYS A 65 -6.42 -4.01 10.04
C LYS A 65 -5.64 -4.98 9.17
N THR A 66 -6.20 -5.32 8.01
CA THR A 66 -5.67 -6.33 7.10
C THR A 66 -5.56 -5.81 5.67
N THR A 67 -4.60 -6.32 4.93
CA THR A 67 -4.60 -6.38 3.47
C THR A 67 -4.52 -7.85 3.12
N GLU A 68 -5.54 -8.39 2.50
CA GLU A 68 -5.62 -9.82 2.24
C GLU A 68 -6.40 -10.14 0.95
N ASP A 69 -6.12 -11.34 0.40
CA ASP A 69 -6.76 -11.83 -0.82
C ASP A 69 -6.56 -10.86 -2.00
N VAL A 70 -5.28 -10.61 -2.30
CA VAL A 70 -4.84 -9.69 -3.36
C VAL A 70 -4.15 -10.49 -4.47
N ILE A 71 -4.67 -10.37 -5.70
CA ILE A 71 -4.07 -10.97 -6.89
C ILE A 71 -3.41 -9.89 -7.73
N ILE A 72 -2.10 -9.98 -7.90
CA ILE A 72 -1.31 -9.11 -8.78
C ILE A 72 -0.86 -9.92 -9.97
N ARG A 73 -1.55 -9.79 -11.12
CA ARG A 73 -1.28 -10.66 -12.26
C ARG A 73 -1.19 -9.94 -13.61
N ASN A 74 -0.41 -10.51 -14.51
CA ASN A 74 -0.31 -10.07 -15.90
C ASN A 74 0.02 -8.57 -16.08
N ASN A 75 0.77 -7.99 -15.15
CA ASN A 75 1.22 -6.61 -15.24
C ASN A 75 2.62 -6.50 -15.85
N PHE A 76 2.93 -5.35 -16.43
CA PHE A 76 4.28 -4.91 -16.71
C PHE A 76 4.77 -4.03 -15.55
N VAL A 77 5.87 -4.43 -14.91
CA VAL A 77 6.45 -3.73 -13.74
C VAL A 77 7.91 -3.42 -14.03
N LEU A 78 8.16 -2.26 -14.64
CA LEU A 78 9.39 -2.02 -15.38
C LEU A 78 10.14 -0.77 -14.89
N ASN A 79 11.45 -0.88 -14.68
CA ASN A 79 12.32 0.30 -14.44
C ASN A 79 11.83 1.22 -13.31
N ASN A 80 11.26 0.70 -12.21
CA ASN A 80 10.78 1.53 -11.12
C ASN A 80 11.94 2.02 -10.23
N ASN A 81 12.79 2.86 -10.80
CA ASN A 81 14.07 3.29 -10.23
C ASN A 81 14.12 4.79 -9.88
N THR A 82 13.01 5.49 -10.00
CA THR A 82 12.93 6.92 -9.67
C THR A 82 13.33 7.13 -8.20
N PRO A 83 14.24 8.06 -7.92
CA PRO A 83 14.58 8.40 -6.53
C PRO A 83 13.31 8.74 -5.75
N ASN A 84 13.20 8.26 -4.50
CA ASN A 84 12.03 8.51 -3.69
C ASN A 84 11.90 10.01 -3.37
N PHE A 85 10.76 10.59 -3.74
CA PHE A 85 10.43 12.00 -3.50
C PHE A 85 9.13 12.16 -2.69
N GLY A 86 8.69 11.07 -2.03
CA GLY A 86 7.51 11.06 -1.17
C GLY A 86 7.63 12.02 0.01
N ALA A 87 6.49 12.55 0.43
CA ALA A 87 6.44 13.49 1.55
C ALA A 87 7.06 12.87 2.81
N PRO A 88 7.99 13.57 3.50
CA PRO A 88 8.61 13.03 4.69
C PRO A 88 7.58 12.62 5.76
N GLY A 89 7.63 11.35 6.18
CA GLY A 89 6.72 10.77 7.16
C GLY A 89 5.52 10.04 6.56
N SER A 90 5.33 10.07 5.23
CA SER A 90 4.44 9.12 4.57
C SER A 90 5.05 7.72 4.58
N ILE A 91 4.22 6.69 4.52
CA ILE A 91 4.70 5.30 4.42
C ILE A 91 5.52 5.11 3.14
N VAL A 92 5.04 5.64 2.05
CA VAL A 92 5.71 5.53 0.75
C VAL A 92 7.07 6.21 0.71
N SER A 93 7.35 7.18 1.60
CA SER A 93 8.69 7.78 1.71
C SER A 93 9.77 6.80 2.17
N GLY A 94 9.38 5.65 2.70
CA GLY A 94 10.27 4.55 3.09
C GLY A 94 10.52 3.52 2.00
N ILE A 95 9.84 3.60 0.85
CA ILE A 95 10.00 2.62 -0.24
C ILE A 95 11.38 2.79 -0.88
N PRO A 96 12.19 1.72 -0.99
CA PRO A 96 13.45 1.76 -1.72
C PRO A 96 13.21 1.99 -3.21
N ALA A 97 13.95 2.93 -3.79
CA ALA A 97 13.94 3.10 -5.25
C ALA A 97 14.47 1.85 -5.96
N GLY A 98 13.73 1.35 -6.92
CA GLY A 98 14.06 0.09 -7.59
C GLY A 98 13.28 -1.10 -7.05
N THR A 99 12.15 -0.86 -6.39
CA THR A 99 11.21 -1.88 -5.96
C THR A 99 10.20 -2.16 -7.08
N GLY A 100 10.14 -3.40 -7.56
CA GLY A 100 9.11 -3.79 -8.54
C GLY A 100 7.75 -3.95 -7.87
N ILE A 101 7.57 -5.02 -7.11
CA ILE A 101 6.36 -5.30 -6.31
C ILE A 101 6.77 -5.35 -4.84
N LEU A 102 6.00 -4.69 -3.97
CA LEU A 102 6.17 -4.74 -2.51
C LEU A 102 4.93 -5.39 -1.86
N VAL A 103 5.19 -6.37 -1.01
CA VAL A 103 4.19 -6.94 -0.10
C VAL A 103 4.68 -6.70 1.33
N MET A 104 3.89 -6.00 2.16
CA MET A 104 4.29 -5.72 3.54
C MET A 104 3.12 -5.95 4.49
N ALA A 105 3.27 -6.93 5.37
CA ALA A 105 2.24 -7.31 6.35
C ALA A 105 0.87 -7.61 5.68
N ALA A 106 0.89 -8.14 4.47
CA ALA A 106 -0.30 -8.50 3.72
C ALA A 106 -0.35 -10.02 3.49
N ASP A 107 -1.53 -10.59 3.65
CA ASP A 107 -1.78 -12.01 3.61
C ASP A 107 -2.48 -12.46 2.32
N ASP A 108 -2.35 -13.76 2.00
CA ASP A 108 -3.02 -14.35 0.84
C ASP A 108 -2.79 -13.56 -0.46
N VAL A 109 -1.54 -13.11 -0.67
CA VAL A 109 -1.15 -12.36 -1.87
C VAL A 109 -0.64 -13.30 -2.95
N ILE A 110 -1.25 -13.26 -4.13
CA ILE A 110 -0.85 -14.05 -5.29
C ILE A 110 -0.18 -13.12 -6.31
N ILE A 111 1.07 -13.42 -6.67
CA ILE A 111 1.84 -12.68 -7.68
C ILE A 111 2.08 -13.61 -8.87
N GLU A 112 1.38 -13.38 -9.99
CA GLU A 112 1.29 -14.33 -11.09
C GLU A 112 1.51 -13.71 -12.46
N GLY A 113 2.29 -14.36 -13.31
CA GLY A 113 2.37 -14.04 -14.74
C GLY A 113 2.82 -12.61 -15.08
N ASN A 114 3.38 -11.87 -14.13
CA ASN A 114 3.86 -10.51 -14.37
C ASN A 114 5.19 -10.52 -15.12
N ILE A 115 5.45 -9.49 -15.91
CA ILE A 115 6.76 -9.19 -16.47
C ILE A 115 7.40 -8.11 -15.60
N ILE A 116 8.39 -8.51 -14.81
CA ILE A 116 9.06 -7.66 -13.82
C ILE A 116 10.52 -7.48 -14.23
N SER A 117 10.91 -6.28 -14.63
CA SER A 117 12.27 -6.10 -15.15
C SER A 117 12.92 -4.76 -14.81
N ASN A 118 14.24 -4.81 -14.71
CA ASN A 118 15.11 -3.64 -14.52
C ASN A 118 14.77 -2.82 -13.27
N ASN A 119 14.24 -3.44 -12.22
CA ASN A 119 14.04 -2.80 -10.93
C ASN A 119 15.32 -3.01 -10.10
N LYS A 120 16.04 -1.94 -9.81
CA LYS A 120 17.43 -2.01 -9.33
C LYS A 120 17.59 -2.66 -7.96
N THR A 121 16.62 -2.51 -7.05
CA THR A 121 16.69 -3.09 -5.70
C THR A 121 16.24 -4.54 -5.68
N ALA A 122 15.05 -4.86 -6.20
CA ALA A 122 14.55 -6.22 -6.38
C ALA A 122 13.29 -6.22 -7.25
N GLY A 123 12.98 -7.35 -7.88
CA GLY A 123 11.73 -7.53 -8.61
C GLY A 123 10.53 -7.62 -7.67
N ILE A 124 10.63 -8.43 -6.62
CA ILE A 124 9.62 -8.58 -5.57
C ILE A 124 10.31 -8.45 -4.21
N ILE A 125 9.74 -7.62 -3.33
CA ILE A 125 10.13 -7.52 -1.92
C ILE A 125 8.92 -7.91 -1.07
N ILE A 126 9.12 -8.84 -0.14
CA ILE A 126 8.14 -9.24 0.85
C ILE A 126 8.77 -8.99 2.21
N ASN A 127 8.11 -8.23 3.06
CA ASN A 127 8.61 -7.92 4.39
C ASN A 127 7.50 -7.78 5.43
N ASP A 128 7.90 -7.82 6.69
CA ASP A 128 7.02 -7.52 7.82
C ASP A 128 7.20 -6.07 8.30
N HIS A 129 6.35 -5.64 9.23
CA HIS A 129 6.42 -4.30 9.81
C HIS A 129 7.70 -4.02 10.59
N SER A 130 8.39 -5.03 11.12
CA SER A 130 9.62 -4.83 11.92
C SER A 130 10.78 -4.26 11.11
N PHE A 131 10.73 -4.44 9.78
CA PHE A 131 11.71 -3.90 8.85
C PHE A 131 11.34 -2.51 8.29
N ALA A 132 10.14 -2.02 8.59
CA ALA A 132 9.71 -0.67 8.25
C ALA A 132 9.88 0.26 9.46
N THR A 133 11.08 0.76 9.68
CA THR A 133 11.50 1.49 10.89
C THR A 133 10.73 2.77 11.17
N THR A 134 9.97 3.27 10.19
CA THR A 134 9.14 4.48 10.30
C THR A 134 7.70 4.19 10.74
N ILE A 135 7.31 2.91 10.82
CA ILE A 135 5.94 2.47 11.13
C ILE A 135 5.77 2.33 12.64
N THR A 136 4.70 2.92 13.18
CA THR A 136 4.27 2.66 14.55
C THR A 136 3.49 1.37 14.61
N MET A 137 3.95 0.38 15.38
CA MET A 137 3.29 -0.93 15.49
C MET A 137 1.85 -0.80 16.01
N ASP A 138 0.95 -1.58 15.45
CA ASP A 138 -0.43 -1.74 15.88
C ASP A 138 -0.66 -3.19 16.32
N VAL A 139 -1.06 -3.38 17.57
CA VAL A 139 -1.29 -4.72 18.14
C VAL A 139 -2.48 -5.47 17.52
N GLU A 140 -3.35 -4.74 16.81
CA GLU A 140 -4.52 -5.31 16.13
C GLU A 140 -4.23 -5.72 14.68
N SER A 141 -3.07 -5.37 14.14
CA SER A 141 -2.63 -5.75 12.79
C SER A 141 -1.57 -6.84 12.86
N ASP A 142 -1.71 -7.89 12.05
CA ASP A 142 -0.64 -8.87 11.88
C ASP A 142 0.55 -8.17 11.20
N PRO A 143 1.74 -8.22 11.78
CA PRO A 143 2.91 -7.60 11.17
C PRO A 143 3.52 -8.41 10.03
N ASN A 144 3.17 -9.68 9.87
CA ASN A 144 3.82 -10.59 8.94
C ASN A 144 3.09 -10.62 7.58
N SER A 145 3.80 -11.11 6.56
CA SER A 145 3.22 -11.45 5.27
C SER A 145 3.14 -12.96 5.13
N ASP A 146 1.97 -13.52 5.35
CA ASP A 146 1.73 -14.96 5.31
C ASP A 146 1.02 -15.40 4.00
N ARG A 147 1.16 -16.67 3.64
CA ARG A 147 0.48 -17.30 2.50
C ARG A 147 0.66 -16.57 1.15
N THR A 148 1.85 -15.97 0.96
CA THR A 148 2.20 -15.38 -0.33
C THR A 148 2.49 -16.48 -1.36
N MET A 149 1.89 -16.40 -2.53
CA MET A 149 2.07 -17.33 -3.65
C MET A 149 2.75 -16.64 -4.82
N ILE A 150 3.83 -17.22 -5.34
CA ILE A 150 4.58 -16.68 -6.48
C ILE A 150 4.49 -17.66 -7.65
N LEU A 151 3.75 -17.27 -8.69
CA LEU A 151 3.35 -18.15 -9.80
C LEU A 151 3.83 -17.61 -11.16
N ASP A 152 4.78 -18.29 -11.78
CA ASP A 152 5.21 -18.13 -13.19
C ASP A 152 5.46 -16.66 -13.66
N ASN A 153 6.07 -15.82 -12.83
CA ASN A 153 6.48 -14.48 -13.26
C ASN A 153 7.72 -14.55 -14.17
N VAL A 154 7.84 -13.58 -15.07
CA VAL A 154 9.04 -13.38 -15.89
C VAL A 154 9.90 -12.29 -15.23
N MET A 155 11.08 -12.69 -14.73
CA MET A 155 12.03 -11.81 -14.06
C MET A 155 13.25 -11.54 -14.92
N LEU A 156 13.54 -10.28 -15.22
CA LEU A 156 14.66 -9.88 -16.07
C LEU A 156 15.46 -8.74 -15.44
N ASN A 157 16.74 -8.98 -15.15
CA ASN A 157 17.68 -7.94 -14.72
C ASN A 157 17.19 -7.12 -13.50
N ASN A 158 16.61 -7.78 -12.48
CA ASN A 158 16.27 -7.13 -11.22
C ASN A 158 17.41 -7.26 -10.20
N GLY A 159 17.45 -6.35 -9.20
CA GLY A 159 18.39 -6.42 -8.09
C GLY A 159 19.85 -6.22 -8.47
N TYR A 160 20.12 -5.37 -9.45
CA TYR A 160 21.50 -5.11 -9.91
C TYR A 160 22.23 -4.01 -9.13
N ASP A 161 21.49 -3.20 -8.37
CA ASP A 161 21.99 -2.11 -7.50
C ASP A 161 21.09 -2.03 -6.25
N THR A 162 21.23 -3.04 -5.38
CA THR A 162 20.34 -3.24 -4.23
C THR A 162 20.70 -2.29 -3.08
N ILE A 163 19.73 -2.08 -2.18
CA ILE A 163 19.94 -1.34 -0.93
C ILE A 163 20.83 -2.14 0.04
N THR A 164 21.35 -1.43 1.05
CA THR A 164 22.28 -2.00 2.04
C THR A 164 21.68 -3.21 2.78
N GLU A 165 20.40 -3.18 3.10
CA GLU A 165 19.69 -4.24 3.82
C GLU A 165 19.61 -5.53 2.99
N VAL A 166 19.29 -5.41 1.71
CA VAL A 166 19.26 -6.55 0.78
C VAL A 166 20.68 -7.09 0.55
N THR A 167 21.67 -6.20 0.42
CA THR A 167 23.08 -6.59 0.31
C THR A 167 23.55 -7.34 1.55
N ALA A 168 23.18 -6.89 2.75
CA ALA A 168 23.52 -7.58 4.00
C ALA A 168 22.89 -8.96 4.08
N LEU A 169 21.62 -9.11 3.69
CA LEU A 169 20.97 -10.42 3.62
C LEU A 169 21.67 -11.33 2.60
N ALA A 170 22.01 -10.82 1.43
CA ALA A 170 22.74 -11.58 0.41
C ALA A 170 24.08 -12.13 0.93
N LEU A 171 24.80 -11.35 1.73
CA LEU A 171 26.05 -11.81 2.36
C LEU A 171 25.82 -12.95 3.35
N THR A 172 24.73 -12.94 4.12
CA THR A 172 24.39 -14.01 5.06
C THR A 172 24.04 -15.32 4.36
N GLU A 173 23.45 -15.24 3.19
CA GLU A 173 23.09 -16.42 2.37
C GLU A 173 24.18 -16.80 1.34
N LEU A 174 25.32 -16.12 1.37
CA LEU A 174 26.40 -16.32 0.39
C LEU A 174 25.93 -16.14 -1.07
N HIS A 175 24.94 -15.31 -1.27
CA HIS A 175 24.39 -14.99 -2.58
C HIS A 175 25.25 -13.92 -3.28
N THR A 176 25.46 -14.10 -4.56
CA THR A 176 26.16 -13.13 -5.41
C THR A 176 25.38 -12.86 -6.69
N GLY A 177 25.36 -11.61 -7.12
CA GLY A 177 24.73 -11.20 -8.37
C GLY A 177 23.33 -10.62 -8.18
N LEU A 178 22.52 -10.75 -9.20
CA LEU A 178 21.18 -10.17 -9.28
C LEU A 178 20.21 -10.81 -8.28
N VAL A 179 19.18 -10.06 -7.86
CA VAL A 179 18.16 -10.52 -6.92
C VAL A 179 16.76 -10.27 -7.51
N ASP A 180 16.00 -11.33 -7.73
CA ASP A 180 14.64 -11.22 -8.24
C ASP A 180 13.62 -11.08 -7.10
N ILE A 181 13.76 -11.89 -6.05
CA ILE A 181 12.80 -11.99 -4.95
C ILE A 181 13.54 -11.92 -3.63
N VAL A 182 13.08 -11.06 -2.74
CA VAL A 182 13.57 -10.94 -1.35
C VAL A 182 12.40 -11.10 -0.40
N HIS A 183 12.57 -11.96 0.62
CA HIS A 183 11.67 -12.01 1.75
C HIS A 183 12.45 -11.74 3.04
N VAL A 184 11.96 -10.84 3.86
CA VAL A 184 12.54 -10.48 5.16
C VAL A 184 11.45 -10.57 6.23
N GLY A 185 11.64 -11.45 7.19
CA GLY A 185 10.69 -11.72 8.26
C GLY A 185 10.18 -13.16 8.27
N PRO A 186 9.35 -13.51 9.25
CA PRO A 186 8.68 -14.80 9.30
C PRO A 186 7.58 -14.87 8.23
N SER A 187 7.33 -16.07 7.73
CA SER A 187 6.24 -16.36 6.80
C SER A 187 5.70 -17.77 7.03
N ASN A 188 4.40 -17.91 7.03
CA ASN A 188 3.73 -19.19 7.14
C ASN A 188 2.90 -19.48 5.89
N GLY A 189 2.98 -20.70 5.38
CA GLY A 189 2.13 -21.16 4.27
C GLY A 189 2.44 -20.55 2.91
N SER A 190 3.52 -19.80 2.77
CA SER A 190 3.94 -19.23 1.48
C SER A 190 4.56 -20.29 0.57
N CYS A 191 4.36 -20.14 -0.73
CA CYS A 191 4.85 -21.08 -1.74
C CYS A 191 5.32 -20.38 -3.03
N ILE A 192 6.12 -21.09 -3.80
CA ILE A 192 6.64 -20.61 -5.08
C ILE A 192 6.68 -21.76 -6.08
N ILE A 193 6.23 -21.51 -7.29
CA ILE A 193 6.34 -22.47 -8.39
C ILE A 193 7.64 -22.23 -9.17
N ASN A 194 8.31 -23.30 -9.59
CA ASN A 194 9.55 -23.20 -10.40
C ASN A 194 10.64 -22.33 -9.76
N ARG A 195 10.86 -22.43 -8.44
CA ARG A 195 11.82 -21.62 -7.68
C ARG A 195 13.18 -21.48 -8.37
N HIS A 196 13.67 -22.53 -9.04
CA HIS A 196 14.97 -22.55 -9.71
C HIS A 196 15.11 -21.54 -10.86
N ARG A 197 14.02 -20.92 -11.32
CA ARG A 197 14.02 -19.87 -12.34
C ARG A 197 14.36 -18.49 -11.78
N TYR A 198 14.36 -18.34 -10.45
CA TYR A 198 14.49 -17.06 -9.77
C TYR A 198 15.75 -17.00 -8.90
N ARG A 199 16.33 -15.83 -8.76
CA ARG A 199 17.40 -15.52 -7.82
C ARG A 199 16.76 -14.97 -6.55
N THR A 200 16.78 -15.74 -5.47
CA THR A 200 15.95 -15.50 -4.29
C THR A 200 16.77 -15.36 -3.04
N LEU A 201 16.32 -14.51 -2.11
CA LEU A 201 16.85 -14.35 -0.76
C LEU A 201 15.71 -14.49 0.24
N GLY A 202 15.97 -15.11 1.39
CA GLY A 202 15.04 -15.21 2.52
C GLY A 202 13.85 -16.13 2.33
N ILE A 203 13.73 -16.87 1.22
CA ILE A 203 12.57 -17.75 0.95
C ILE A 203 12.85 -19.23 1.29
N GLY A 204 13.77 -19.51 2.22
CA GLY A 204 14.14 -20.87 2.57
C GLY A 204 12.99 -21.75 3.08
N ASN A 205 11.97 -21.17 3.64
CA ASN A 205 10.77 -21.81 4.20
C ASN A 205 9.57 -21.89 3.22
N TYR A 206 9.70 -21.38 2.00
CA TYR A 206 8.65 -21.49 0.99
C TYR A 206 8.51 -22.94 0.50
N GLY A 207 7.25 -23.41 0.45
CA GLY A 207 6.89 -24.69 -0.18
C GLY A 207 6.77 -24.58 -1.69
N GLU A 208 6.51 -25.71 -2.35
CA GLU A 208 6.01 -25.75 -3.73
C GLU A 208 4.52 -25.47 -3.72
N CYS A 209 4.01 -24.62 -4.63
CA CYS A 209 2.59 -24.36 -4.69
C CYS A 209 1.84 -25.54 -5.31
N ASP A 210 0.74 -25.96 -4.67
CA ASP A 210 -0.22 -26.95 -5.22
C ASP A 210 -1.16 -26.33 -6.28
N PHE A 211 -1.17 -25.01 -6.34
CA PHE A 211 -2.02 -24.18 -7.18
C PHE A 211 -1.21 -23.55 -8.30
N THR A 212 -1.71 -23.48 -9.52
CA THR A 212 -0.91 -23.11 -10.69
C THR A 212 -1.28 -21.79 -11.36
N ASN A 213 -2.53 -21.33 -11.23
CA ASN A 213 -2.96 -20.07 -11.81
C ASN A 213 -4.29 -19.57 -11.21
N THR A 214 -4.59 -18.30 -11.47
CA THR A 214 -5.82 -17.61 -11.03
C THR A 214 -6.80 -17.33 -12.16
N ASP A 215 -6.69 -18.00 -13.30
CA ASP A 215 -7.48 -17.69 -14.51
C ASP A 215 -9.00 -17.73 -14.30
N SER A 216 -9.48 -18.55 -13.37
CA SER A 216 -10.90 -18.66 -13.03
C SER A 216 -11.34 -17.70 -11.91
N THR A 217 -10.43 -16.90 -11.35
CA THR A 217 -10.77 -16.00 -10.26
C THR A 217 -11.18 -14.63 -10.80
N ASP A 218 -12.47 -14.43 -10.92
CA ASP A 218 -13.10 -13.16 -11.29
C ASP A 218 -14.22 -12.76 -10.30
N THR A 219 -14.29 -13.46 -9.18
CA THR A 219 -15.39 -13.37 -8.21
C THR A 219 -15.50 -12.05 -7.50
N TYR A 220 -14.41 -11.24 -7.50
CA TYR A 220 -14.42 -9.89 -6.90
C TYR A 220 -15.04 -8.85 -7.84
N LEU A 221 -15.13 -9.14 -9.10
CA LEU A 221 -15.68 -8.21 -10.09
C LEU A 221 -17.18 -8.12 -9.96
N LEU A 222 -17.70 -6.92 -9.82
CA LEU A 222 -19.13 -6.68 -9.81
C LEU A 222 -19.72 -7.02 -11.19
N ALA A 223 -20.80 -7.78 -11.21
CA ALA A 223 -21.54 -8.10 -12.42
C ALA A 223 -22.24 -6.83 -12.97
N GLY A 224 -21.50 -5.98 -13.65
CA GLY A 224 -21.94 -4.70 -14.20
C GLY A 224 -21.52 -3.49 -13.38
N GLY A 225 -21.76 -2.28 -13.89
CA GLY A 225 -21.41 -1.04 -13.20
C GLY A 225 -22.12 -0.92 -11.86
N ALA A 226 -21.38 -0.46 -10.84
CA ALA A 226 -21.97 -0.18 -9.55
C ALA A 226 -23.12 0.83 -9.67
N LYS A 227 -24.25 0.52 -9.06
CA LYS A 227 -25.33 1.52 -8.98
C LYS A 227 -24.86 2.69 -8.14
N PRO A 228 -25.20 3.95 -8.50
CA PRO A 228 -24.92 5.10 -7.68
C PRO A 228 -25.43 4.85 -6.24
N ARG A 229 -24.52 4.95 -5.27
CA ARG A 229 -24.86 4.76 -3.87
C ARG A 229 -25.59 6.00 -3.36
N THR A 230 -26.77 5.83 -2.78
CA THR A 230 -27.35 6.87 -1.96
C THR A 230 -26.62 6.87 -0.62
N ILE A 231 -25.86 7.92 -0.36
CA ILE A 231 -25.11 8.04 0.90
C ILE A 231 -26.11 8.45 1.98
N ASP A 232 -26.23 7.61 3.02
CA ASP A 232 -26.95 7.97 4.23
C ASP A 232 -26.27 9.20 4.84
N PRO A 233 -27.04 10.28 5.17
CA PRO A 233 -26.48 11.45 5.82
C PRO A 233 -25.70 11.15 7.11
N GLU A 234 -26.08 10.10 7.86
CA GLU A 234 -25.41 9.69 9.09
C GLU A 234 -24.04 9.01 8.77
N ALA A 235 -23.96 8.24 7.69
CA ALA A 235 -22.73 7.59 7.25
C ALA A 235 -21.78 8.53 6.49
N ARG A 236 -22.23 9.71 6.08
CA ARG A 236 -21.45 10.64 5.24
C ARG A 236 -20.09 11.00 5.86
N GLY A 237 -20.08 11.24 7.17
CA GLY A 237 -18.84 11.59 7.89
C GLY A 237 -17.82 10.48 7.90
N GLU A 238 -18.26 9.25 8.13
CA GLU A 238 -17.43 8.06 8.10
C GLU A 238 -16.86 7.79 6.71
N ILE A 239 -17.70 7.84 5.69
CA ILE A 239 -17.30 7.62 4.30
C ILE A 239 -16.26 8.67 3.87
N ALA A 240 -16.46 9.94 4.22
CA ALA A 240 -15.51 11.00 3.91
C ALA A 240 -14.19 10.82 4.69
N TYR A 241 -14.25 10.37 5.95
CA TYR A 241 -13.06 10.03 6.73
C TYR A 241 -12.27 8.91 6.07
N LEU A 242 -12.90 7.78 5.74
CA LEU A 242 -12.27 6.62 5.12
C LEU A 242 -11.69 6.94 3.73
N GLY A 243 -12.42 7.71 2.92
CA GLY A 243 -12.02 7.98 1.54
C GLY A 243 -11.05 9.16 1.35
N VAL A 244 -10.90 10.04 2.36
CA VAL A 244 -10.11 11.27 2.20
C VAL A 244 -9.03 11.42 3.27
N CYS A 245 -9.35 11.07 4.53
CA CYS A 245 -8.49 11.48 5.66
C CYS A 245 -7.47 10.41 6.07
N THR A 246 -7.80 9.13 5.90
CA THR A 246 -7.00 8.01 6.40
C THR A 246 -5.65 7.87 5.72
N GLY A 247 -5.49 8.29 4.47
CA GLY A 247 -4.21 8.31 3.79
C GLY A 247 -3.15 9.21 4.46
N CYS A 248 -3.59 10.19 5.28
CA CYS A 248 -2.70 11.12 5.96
C CYS A 248 -2.79 11.06 7.50
N HIS A 249 -3.86 10.52 8.07
CA HIS A 249 -4.14 10.52 9.50
C HIS A 249 -4.51 9.13 10.02
N SER A 250 -3.61 8.47 10.74
CA SER A 250 -3.94 7.26 11.50
C SER A 250 -4.59 7.61 12.83
N TYR A 251 -5.22 6.64 13.49
CA TYR A 251 -5.91 6.87 14.74
C TYR A 251 -4.97 7.24 15.88
N THR A 252 -3.90 6.49 16.10
CA THR A 252 -2.98 6.66 17.23
C THR A 252 -1.60 7.14 16.83
N GLY A 253 -1.11 6.71 15.68
CA GLY A 253 0.24 6.98 15.20
C GLY A 253 0.35 8.28 14.42
N ARG A 254 1.58 8.65 14.11
CA ARG A 254 1.88 9.71 13.14
C ARG A 254 1.97 9.07 11.76
N LEU A 255 1.25 9.63 10.81
CA LEU A 255 1.50 9.47 9.38
C LEU A 255 2.05 10.78 8.81
N ILE A 256 1.58 11.19 7.64
CA ILE A 256 1.88 12.50 7.07
C ILE A 256 1.40 13.60 8.03
N GLY A 257 0.16 13.47 8.52
CA GLY A 257 -0.44 14.37 9.49
C GLY A 257 -0.37 13.86 10.95
N PRO A 258 -0.85 14.66 11.90
CA PRO A 258 -1.00 14.23 13.30
C PRO A 258 -2.07 13.14 13.42
N SER A 259 -1.98 12.31 14.47
CA SER A 259 -2.98 11.29 14.74
C SER A 259 -4.37 11.87 15.00
N VAL A 260 -5.40 11.07 14.70
CA VAL A 260 -6.80 11.45 14.97
C VAL A 260 -7.01 11.79 16.43
N LYS A 261 -6.40 11.07 17.39
CA LYS A 261 -6.46 11.40 18.83
C LYS A 261 -5.98 12.81 19.15
N VAL A 262 -4.94 13.30 18.48
CA VAL A 262 -4.46 14.67 18.65
C VAL A 262 -5.45 15.66 18.08
N ILE A 263 -6.02 15.39 16.92
CA ILE A 263 -7.04 16.24 16.28
C ILE A 263 -8.29 16.33 17.16
N GLN A 264 -8.75 15.20 17.70
CA GLN A 264 -9.86 15.15 18.65
C GLN A 264 -9.64 16.03 19.87
N ALA A 265 -8.46 15.96 20.48
CA ALA A 265 -8.12 16.78 21.63
C ALA A 265 -8.07 18.29 21.28
N MET A 266 -7.59 18.63 20.08
CA MET A 266 -7.50 20.02 19.62
C MET A 266 -8.88 20.67 19.34
N TYR A 267 -9.82 19.85 18.86
CA TYR A 267 -11.15 20.32 18.44
C TYR A 267 -12.28 19.76 19.29
N ALA A 268 -11.99 19.32 20.52
CA ALA A 268 -13.00 18.80 21.45
C ALA A 268 -14.15 19.78 21.61
N GLY A 269 -15.38 19.34 21.31
CA GLY A 269 -16.57 20.18 21.36
C GLY A 269 -16.69 21.25 20.27
N ASN A 270 -15.77 21.32 19.32
CA ASN A 270 -15.78 22.32 18.25
C ASN A 270 -15.65 21.71 16.85
N PRO A 271 -16.60 20.90 16.38
CA PRO A 271 -16.55 20.31 15.04
C PRO A 271 -16.61 21.37 13.92
N GLN A 272 -17.26 22.52 14.14
CA GLN A 272 -17.25 23.59 13.15
C GLN A 272 -15.84 24.14 12.92
N GLY A 273 -15.08 24.37 13.98
CA GLY A 273 -13.69 24.84 13.84
C GLY A 273 -12.79 23.84 13.11
N LEU A 274 -13.06 22.54 13.24
CA LEU A 274 -12.38 21.52 12.43
C LEU A 274 -12.82 21.56 10.96
N ALA A 275 -14.12 21.73 10.68
CA ALA A 275 -14.62 21.85 9.32
C ALA A 275 -14.05 23.09 8.61
N ASP A 276 -13.98 24.23 9.30
CA ASP A 276 -13.37 25.46 8.78
C ASP A 276 -11.86 25.24 8.46
N TYR A 277 -11.15 24.51 9.34
CA TYR A 277 -9.75 24.16 9.10
C TYR A 277 -9.58 23.20 7.91
N ILE A 278 -10.42 22.21 7.75
CA ILE A 278 -10.41 21.27 6.61
C ILE A 278 -10.62 22.03 5.28
N ASN A 279 -11.49 23.04 5.29
CA ASN A 279 -11.75 23.86 4.11
C ASN A 279 -10.59 24.79 3.74
N ALA A 280 -9.93 25.38 4.73
CA ALA A 280 -8.82 26.33 4.54
C ALA A 280 -7.73 26.12 5.61
N PRO A 281 -6.93 25.05 5.49
CA PRO A 281 -5.90 24.73 6.45
C PRO A 281 -4.79 25.78 6.44
N ILE A 282 -4.19 25.99 7.59
CA ILE A 282 -2.98 26.78 7.77
C ILE A 282 -1.92 25.92 8.45
N LYS A 283 -0.67 26.05 8.05
CA LYS A 283 0.45 25.35 8.68
C LYS A 283 0.58 25.82 10.14
N ARG A 284 0.45 24.90 11.09
CA ARG A 284 0.50 25.19 12.53
C ARG A 284 1.76 24.70 13.21
N ARG A 285 2.48 23.76 12.61
CA ARG A 285 3.69 23.14 13.17
C ARG A 285 4.71 22.89 12.08
N ASP A 286 5.98 23.16 12.37
CA ASP A 286 7.06 23.00 11.40
C ASP A 286 7.40 21.52 11.13
N ASN A 287 7.10 20.64 12.09
CA ASN A 287 7.39 19.20 11.97
C ASN A 287 6.33 18.40 11.21
N PHE A 288 5.30 19.05 10.65
CA PHE A 288 4.33 18.44 9.74
C PHE A 288 4.31 19.22 8.42
N PRO A 289 4.08 18.55 7.29
CA PRO A 289 3.81 19.24 6.04
C PRO A 289 2.52 20.08 6.14
N GLU A 290 2.33 20.96 5.20
CA GLU A 290 1.06 21.70 5.08
C GLU A 290 -0.03 20.75 4.62
N MET A 291 -1.18 20.74 5.32
CA MET A 291 -2.32 19.93 4.93
C MET A 291 -2.96 20.53 3.66
N PRO A 292 -3.19 19.76 2.60
CA PRO A 292 -3.92 20.26 1.44
C PRO A 292 -5.37 20.62 1.80
N ALA A 293 -5.88 21.72 1.26
CA ALA A 293 -7.25 22.14 1.46
C ALA A 293 -8.23 21.12 0.83
N GLN A 294 -9.22 20.71 1.61
CA GLN A 294 -10.28 19.81 1.14
C GLN A 294 -11.53 20.60 0.73
N ASN A 295 -11.32 21.72 0.06
CA ASN A 295 -12.38 22.66 -0.34
C ASN A 295 -13.24 22.18 -1.54
N TYR A 296 -12.87 21.05 -2.14
CA TYR A 296 -13.70 20.35 -3.13
C TYR A 296 -14.84 19.55 -2.49
N LEU A 297 -14.77 19.26 -1.19
CA LEU A 297 -15.88 18.69 -0.44
C LEU A 297 -16.91 19.79 -0.15
N ASP A 298 -18.19 19.47 -0.32
CA ASP A 298 -19.25 20.39 0.08
C ASP A 298 -19.25 20.64 1.61
N THR A 299 -19.79 21.78 2.02
CA THR A 299 -19.78 22.20 3.44
C THR A 299 -20.50 21.22 4.37
N GLN A 300 -21.52 20.51 3.87
CA GLN A 300 -22.22 19.49 4.63
C GLN A 300 -21.32 18.28 4.89
N THR A 301 -20.56 17.86 3.90
CA THR A 301 -19.59 16.77 4.02
C THR A 301 -18.42 17.17 4.93
N GLN A 302 -17.87 18.39 4.80
CA GLN A 302 -16.83 18.90 5.69
C GLN A 302 -17.29 18.90 7.17
N LEU A 303 -18.53 19.33 7.44
CA LEU A 303 -19.07 19.31 8.79
C LEU A 303 -19.36 17.89 9.29
N ALA A 304 -19.82 17.00 8.42
CA ALA A 304 -20.09 15.61 8.77
C ALA A 304 -18.80 14.87 9.16
N VAL A 305 -17.72 15.01 8.37
CA VAL A 305 -16.44 14.40 8.71
C VAL A 305 -15.83 15.00 9.98
N ALA A 306 -15.96 16.30 10.20
CA ALA A 306 -15.51 16.94 11.43
C ALA A 306 -16.25 16.44 12.67
N LYS A 307 -17.56 16.22 12.58
CA LYS A 307 -18.36 15.59 13.63
C LYS A 307 -17.93 14.16 13.88
N TYR A 308 -17.71 13.38 12.81
CA TYR A 308 -17.22 12.01 12.91
C TYR A 308 -15.87 11.96 13.64
N PHE A 309 -14.92 12.80 13.27
CA PHE A 309 -13.64 12.93 13.98
C PHE A 309 -13.83 13.18 15.47
N CYS A 310 -14.70 14.13 15.85
CA CYS A 310 -14.91 14.47 17.25
C CYS A 310 -15.61 13.37 18.07
N GLN A 311 -16.31 12.45 17.40
CA GLN A 311 -17.04 11.32 18.02
C GLN A 311 -16.28 10.01 17.96
N PHE A 312 -15.25 9.91 17.11
CA PHE A 312 -14.44 8.71 16.91
C PHE A 312 -13.74 8.32 18.22
N GLY A 313 -14.04 7.17 18.77
CA GLY A 313 -13.47 6.70 20.05
C GLY A 313 -14.50 6.42 21.14
N CYS A 314 -15.77 6.67 20.90
CA CYS A 314 -16.85 6.19 21.78
C CYS A 314 -17.31 4.76 21.45
N HIS A 315 -16.72 4.13 20.43
CA HIS A 315 -17.09 2.80 19.92
C HIS A 315 -15.91 1.81 19.78
N PHE A 316 -14.76 2.10 20.40
CA PHE A 316 -13.63 1.18 20.49
C PHE A 316 -13.23 0.91 21.94
#